data_a2b6c8651f74d696f3e3d95a07980e01
#
_entry.id   a2b6c8651f74d696f3e3d95a07980e01
#
_cell.length_a   1.000
_cell.length_b   1.000
_cell.length_c   1.000
_cell.angle_alpha   90.00
_cell.angle_beta   90.00
_cell.angle_gamma   90.00
#
_symmetry.space_group_name_H-M   'P 1'
#
loop_
_entity.id
_entity.type
_entity.pdbx_description
1 polymer ?
#
loop_
_entity_poly.entity_id
_entity_poly.type
_entity_poly.pdbx_seq_one_letter_code
_entity_poly.pdbx_strand_id
1 'polypeptide(L)'
;MSEFAAFSARSAMLAVFAALVAAAPRADAQAQGPMHPPAAMPHGMSGMAPQGPAFEPATVCKQCHEQIYRDWSQSMHAHAREAWYFAHKVGSERMGMACFNENKVEIACQTCHEPAGVYPLGAVLQKAPPAVAATEGVTCDICHRITEVKGTGEFAFGPKDTKRGPYKDAKSPYHKTAYAPLVQKSDFCVACHGQLSNLNGLNVCDTVRTWNESRYSREGKTCQTCHMPAATGAAASGPAVPPGTPTNRPLRRHVFRGPHSDPTILREAATLEQTVAKTGDGGLEIHVSVTNSGAGHDLPT
;
A
#
# COMPACT_ATOMS: atom_id res chain seq x y z
N MET A 1 58.28 11.81 -14.78
CA MET A 1 57.61 12.74 -15.72
C MET A 1 56.51 11.94 -16.41
N SER A 2 55.29 11.91 -15.80
CA SER A 2 54.03 11.49 -16.46
C SER A 2 52.90 11.47 -15.40
N GLU A 3 52.51 12.65 -14.92
CA GLU A 3 51.32 12.82 -14.06
C GLU A 3 50.60 14.12 -14.44
N PHE A 4 50.06 14.21 -15.66
CA PHE A 4 49.19 15.33 -16.03
C PHE A 4 48.26 14.96 -17.22
N ALA A 5 47.37 13.99 -17.04
CA ALA A 5 46.37 13.73 -18.07
C ALA A 5 45.00 13.18 -17.55
N ALA A 6 44.76 13.19 -16.24
CA ALA A 6 43.53 12.56 -15.68
C ALA A 6 42.45 13.54 -15.22
N PHE A 7 42.61 14.86 -15.40
CA PHE A 7 41.68 15.87 -14.80
C PHE A 7 40.72 16.55 -15.79
N SER A 8 40.88 16.30 -17.10
CA SER A 8 40.09 17.00 -18.12
C SER A 8 38.76 16.35 -18.51
N ALA A 9 38.58 15.05 -18.27
CA ALA A 9 37.41 14.32 -18.77
C ALA A 9 36.15 14.44 -17.88
N ARG A 10 36.31 14.76 -16.59
CA ARG A 10 35.15 14.85 -15.68
C ARG A 10 34.41 16.17 -15.74
N SER A 11 35.05 17.26 -16.07
CA SER A 11 34.43 18.59 -16.18
C SER A 11 33.64 18.78 -17.47
N ALA A 12 33.99 18.11 -18.54
CA ALA A 12 33.26 18.21 -19.80
C ALA A 12 31.91 17.45 -19.79
N MET A 13 31.79 16.39 -18.99
CA MET A 13 30.56 15.59 -18.91
C MET A 13 29.43 16.30 -18.15
N LEU A 14 29.74 17.13 -17.16
CA LEU A 14 28.72 17.91 -16.43
C LEU A 14 28.15 19.08 -17.26
N ALA A 15 28.94 19.65 -18.17
CA ALA A 15 28.49 20.76 -19.02
C ALA A 15 27.52 20.33 -20.13
N VAL A 16 27.68 19.09 -20.65
CA VAL A 16 26.78 18.56 -21.69
C VAL A 16 25.41 18.18 -21.14
N PHE A 17 25.34 17.72 -19.88
CA PHE A 17 24.04 17.42 -19.23
C PHE A 17 23.22 18.69 -18.94
N ALA A 18 23.86 19.81 -18.62
CA ALA A 18 23.15 21.08 -18.38
C ALA A 18 22.63 21.71 -19.67
N ALA A 19 23.27 21.49 -20.81
CA ALA A 19 22.87 22.06 -22.08
C ALA A 19 21.72 21.32 -22.77
N LEU A 20 21.57 20.00 -22.53
CA LEU A 20 20.50 19.18 -23.10
C LEU A 20 19.15 19.37 -22.39
N VAL A 21 19.14 19.83 -21.14
CA VAL A 21 17.91 20.13 -20.41
C VAL A 21 17.30 21.49 -20.82
N ALA A 22 18.10 22.40 -21.40
CA ALA A 22 17.65 23.71 -21.78
C ALA A 22 17.01 23.80 -23.19
N ALA A 23 17.08 22.75 -24.00
CA ALA A 23 16.63 22.73 -25.39
C ALA A 23 15.34 21.94 -25.66
N ALA A 24 14.64 21.46 -24.64
CA ALA A 24 13.34 20.84 -24.82
C ALA A 24 12.27 21.90 -25.14
N PRO A 25 11.51 21.80 -26.24
CA PRO A 25 10.43 22.74 -26.52
C PRO A 25 9.40 22.64 -25.39
N ARG A 26 9.07 23.77 -24.79
CA ARG A 26 7.94 23.88 -23.88
C ARG A 26 6.69 23.53 -24.65
N ALA A 27 6.06 22.41 -24.33
CA ALA A 27 4.71 22.14 -24.78
C ALA A 27 3.80 23.19 -24.17
N ASP A 28 3.16 24.00 -25.01
CA ASP A 28 2.14 24.98 -24.60
C ASP A 28 1.03 24.20 -23.90
N ALA A 29 0.81 24.52 -22.62
CA ALA A 29 -0.30 24.00 -21.86
C ALA A 29 -1.60 24.50 -22.49
N GLN A 30 -2.25 23.65 -23.27
CA GLN A 30 -3.59 23.93 -23.76
C GLN A 30 -4.51 24.17 -22.57
N ALA A 31 -5.14 25.33 -22.53
CA ALA A 31 -6.13 25.70 -21.53
C ALA A 31 -7.27 24.67 -21.55
N GLN A 32 -7.36 23.86 -20.51
CA GLN A 32 -8.48 22.97 -20.32
C GLN A 32 -9.72 23.80 -20.01
N GLY A 33 -10.81 23.54 -20.74
CA GLY A 33 -12.09 24.20 -20.56
C GLY A 33 -12.62 24.06 -19.11
N PRO A 34 -13.65 24.83 -18.75
CA PRO A 34 -14.17 24.85 -17.39
C PRO A 34 -14.59 23.46 -16.95
N MET A 35 -13.99 22.97 -15.85
CA MET A 35 -14.39 21.72 -15.21
C MET A 35 -15.85 21.83 -14.77
N HIS A 36 -16.68 20.89 -15.18
CA HIS A 36 -18.01 20.77 -14.64
C HIS A 36 -17.92 20.53 -13.13
N PRO A 37 -18.71 21.23 -12.32
CA PRO A 37 -18.79 20.95 -10.90
C PRO A 37 -19.24 19.48 -10.71
N PRO A 38 -18.73 18.79 -9.69
CA PRO A 38 -19.16 17.42 -9.40
C PRO A 38 -20.68 17.40 -9.21
N ALA A 39 -21.33 16.39 -9.78
CA ALA A 39 -22.76 16.18 -9.63
C ALA A 39 -23.13 16.24 -8.15
N ALA A 40 -24.14 17.06 -7.81
CA ALA A 40 -24.60 17.24 -6.44
C ALA A 40 -25.02 15.90 -5.88
N MET A 41 -24.40 15.47 -4.77
CA MET A 41 -24.82 14.31 -3.99
C MET A 41 -26.28 14.49 -3.56
N PRO A 42 -27.08 13.42 -3.50
CA PRO A 42 -28.47 13.52 -3.06
C PRO A 42 -28.52 14.07 -1.63
N HIS A 43 -29.16 15.21 -1.47
CA HIS A 43 -29.45 15.83 -0.18
C HIS A 43 -30.40 14.94 0.64
N GLY A 44 -29.89 14.31 1.69
CA GLY A 44 -30.74 13.48 2.54
C GLY A 44 -30.11 12.90 3.79
N MET A 45 -29.03 13.45 4.33
CA MET A 45 -28.50 13.01 5.63
C MET A 45 -28.01 14.17 6.51
N SER A 46 -28.90 15.15 6.74
CA SER A 46 -28.72 16.12 7.83
C SER A 46 -29.17 15.46 9.14
N GLY A 47 -28.25 15.25 10.09
CA GLY A 47 -28.60 15.02 11.48
C GLY A 47 -28.12 13.77 12.18
N MET A 48 -27.39 12.86 11.54
CA MET A 48 -26.72 11.77 12.28
C MET A 48 -25.27 12.15 12.59
N ALA A 49 -24.98 12.31 13.88
CA ALA A 49 -23.58 12.28 14.33
C ALA A 49 -22.93 11.00 13.83
N PRO A 50 -21.66 11.05 13.38
CA PRO A 50 -21.01 9.89 12.79
C PRO A 50 -20.89 8.77 13.80
N GLN A 51 -21.73 7.75 13.68
CA GLN A 51 -21.73 6.55 14.52
C GLN A 51 -20.86 5.45 13.91
N GLY A 52 -19.81 5.83 13.19
CA GLY A 52 -18.80 4.89 12.75
C GLY A 52 -17.96 4.40 13.94
N PRO A 53 -17.47 3.16 13.91
CA PRO A 53 -16.62 2.65 14.98
C PRO A 53 -15.30 3.42 15.00
N ALA A 54 -14.98 4.09 16.11
CA ALA A 54 -13.64 4.61 16.32
C ALA A 54 -12.64 3.46 16.26
N PHE A 55 -11.54 3.65 15.52
CA PHE A 55 -10.45 2.68 15.44
C PHE A 55 -9.45 2.93 16.55
N GLU A 56 -8.87 1.85 17.09
CA GLU A 56 -7.83 1.92 18.10
C GLU A 56 -6.49 2.28 17.45
N PRO A 57 -5.70 3.19 18.05
CA PRO A 57 -4.33 3.42 17.63
C PRO A 57 -3.47 2.16 17.76
N ALA A 58 -2.53 1.96 16.86
CA ALA A 58 -1.62 0.80 16.88
C ALA A 58 -0.79 0.72 18.17
N THR A 59 -0.52 1.85 18.83
CA THR A 59 0.17 1.93 20.12
C THR A 59 -0.57 1.22 21.26
N VAL A 60 -1.89 1.09 21.18
CA VAL A 60 -2.68 0.29 22.12
C VAL A 60 -2.35 -1.20 21.94
N CYS A 61 -2.27 -1.65 20.70
CA CYS A 61 -1.93 -3.05 20.37
C CYS A 61 -0.49 -3.40 20.75
N LYS A 62 0.43 -2.43 20.64
CA LYS A 62 1.85 -2.58 20.96
C LYS A 62 2.09 -3.14 22.35
N GLN A 63 1.25 -2.82 23.32
CA GLN A 63 1.44 -3.22 24.72
C GLN A 63 1.53 -4.75 24.91
N CYS A 64 0.87 -5.51 24.05
CA CYS A 64 0.90 -6.98 24.10
C CYS A 64 1.42 -7.60 22.78
N HIS A 65 1.38 -6.88 21.66
CA HIS A 65 1.79 -7.35 20.34
C HIS A 65 3.05 -6.64 19.84
N GLU A 66 4.06 -6.47 20.71
CA GLU A 66 5.22 -5.61 20.45
C GLU A 66 6.01 -6.02 19.19
N GLN A 67 6.26 -7.32 18.96
CA GLN A 67 7.00 -7.76 17.79
C GLN A 67 6.19 -7.51 16.50
N ILE A 68 4.89 -7.76 16.55
CA ILE A 68 3.98 -7.53 15.41
C ILE A 68 3.89 -6.04 15.12
N TYR A 69 3.80 -5.21 16.17
CA TYR A 69 3.83 -3.75 16.04
C TYR A 69 5.14 -3.27 15.41
N ARG A 70 6.30 -3.78 15.84
CA ARG A 70 7.61 -3.43 15.24
C ARG A 70 7.67 -3.76 13.76
N ASP A 71 7.19 -4.94 13.37
CA ASP A 71 7.14 -5.35 11.98
C ASP A 71 6.29 -4.37 11.16
N TRP A 72 5.06 -4.11 11.62
CA TRP A 72 4.12 -3.23 10.96
C TRP A 72 4.63 -1.78 10.89
N SER A 73 5.17 -1.25 11.97
CA SER A 73 5.60 0.15 12.04
C SER A 73 6.73 0.52 11.07
N GLN A 74 7.45 -0.47 10.55
CA GLN A 74 8.49 -0.30 9.53
C GLN A 74 7.97 -0.59 8.11
N SER A 75 6.71 -0.98 7.96
CA SER A 75 6.11 -1.31 6.67
C SER A 75 5.45 -0.11 6.02
N MET A 76 5.28 -0.17 4.70
CA MET A 76 4.54 0.86 3.97
C MET A 76 3.06 0.95 4.35
N HIS A 77 2.48 -0.06 5.00
CA HIS A 77 1.13 0.06 5.54
C HIS A 77 1.05 1.09 6.66
N ALA A 78 2.03 1.16 7.55
CA ALA A 78 2.11 2.21 8.57
C ALA A 78 2.33 3.61 7.97
N HIS A 79 2.98 3.68 6.81
CA HIS A 79 3.33 4.91 6.10
C HIS A 79 2.41 5.22 4.91
N ALA A 80 1.32 4.45 4.72
CA ALA A 80 0.46 4.60 3.56
C ALA A 80 -0.15 6.01 3.44
N ARG A 81 -0.48 6.64 4.56
CA ARG A 81 -0.98 8.02 4.60
C ARG A 81 0.07 9.02 4.15
N GLU A 82 1.32 8.85 4.55
CA GLU A 82 2.41 9.77 4.20
C GLU A 82 2.66 9.78 2.71
N ALA A 83 2.73 8.62 2.08
CA ALA A 83 2.92 8.47 0.65
C ALA A 83 1.78 9.15 -0.12
N TRP A 84 0.54 8.96 0.31
CA TRP A 84 -0.63 9.60 -0.28
C TRP A 84 -0.63 11.10 -0.04
N TYR A 85 -0.40 11.56 1.20
CA TYR A 85 -0.39 12.98 1.57
C TYR A 85 0.69 13.75 0.80
N PHE A 86 1.87 13.15 0.60
CA PHE A 86 2.94 13.74 -0.17
C PHE A 86 2.56 13.93 -1.64
N ALA A 87 1.96 12.91 -2.26
CA ALA A 87 1.47 12.98 -3.62
C ALA A 87 0.37 14.04 -3.77
N HIS A 88 -0.43 14.27 -2.72
CA HIS A 88 -1.54 15.22 -2.71
C HIS A 88 -1.13 16.66 -2.39
N LYS A 89 -0.16 16.86 -1.51
CA LYS A 89 0.31 18.21 -1.19
C LYS A 89 0.92 18.90 -2.41
N VAL A 90 1.44 18.11 -3.34
CA VAL A 90 1.96 18.58 -4.64
C VAL A 90 0.86 18.75 -5.68
N GLY A 91 -0.31 18.17 -5.49
CA GLY A 91 -1.40 18.14 -6.47
C GLY A 91 -2.82 18.31 -5.94
N SER A 92 -3.00 18.57 -4.63
CA SER A 92 -4.30 18.46 -3.93
C SER A 92 -5.42 19.37 -4.45
N GLU A 93 -5.10 20.45 -5.10
CA GLU A 93 -6.09 21.30 -5.74
C GLU A 93 -6.50 20.82 -7.14
N ARG A 94 -5.76 19.85 -7.71
CA ARG A 94 -5.92 19.38 -9.09
C ARG A 94 -6.26 17.90 -9.24
N MET A 95 -6.15 17.11 -8.19
CA MET A 95 -6.40 15.67 -8.27
C MET A 95 -7.80 15.30 -7.75
N GLY A 96 -8.81 15.79 -8.43
CA GLY A 96 -10.09 15.08 -8.53
C GLY A 96 -9.92 13.79 -9.33
N MET A 97 -8.85 13.04 -9.09
CA MET A 97 -8.65 11.76 -9.72
C MET A 97 -9.36 10.71 -8.87
N ALA A 98 -10.65 10.57 -9.10
CA ALA A 98 -11.39 9.42 -8.65
C ALA A 98 -10.77 8.17 -9.29
N CYS A 99 -10.51 7.15 -8.47
CA CYS A 99 -10.27 5.81 -8.95
C CYS A 99 -11.58 5.03 -8.95
N PHE A 100 -11.73 4.11 -9.88
CA PHE A 100 -12.89 3.23 -9.98
C PHE A 100 -12.46 1.78 -9.84
N ASN A 101 -13.22 1.01 -9.09
CA ASN A 101 -13.05 -0.44 -9.10
C ASN A 101 -13.62 -1.06 -10.39
N GLU A 102 -13.52 -2.38 -10.52
CA GLU A 102 -14.03 -3.15 -11.68
C GLU A 102 -15.52 -2.93 -11.95
N ASN A 103 -16.30 -2.62 -10.90
CA ASN A 103 -17.73 -2.35 -10.98
C ASN A 103 -18.08 -0.88 -11.28
N LYS A 104 -17.09 -0.05 -11.60
CA LYS A 104 -17.23 1.41 -11.85
C LYS A 104 -17.67 2.20 -10.62
N VAL A 105 -17.45 1.67 -9.42
CA VAL A 105 -17.69 2.39 -8.16
C VAL A 105 -16.50 3.33 -7.91
N GLU A 106 -16.79 4.61 -7.70
CA GLU A 106 -15.80 5.62 -7.37
C GLU A 106 -15.19 5.35 -5.99
N ILE A 107 -13.88 5.35 -5.90
CA ILE A 107 -13.11 5.11 -4.68
C ILE A 107 -12.16 6.27 -4.43
N ALA A 108 -12.30 6.91 -3.26
CA ALA A 108 -11.35 7.91 -2.80
C ALA A 108 -10.04 7.26 -2.35
N CYS A 109 -8.91 7.91 -2.62
CA CYS A 109 -7.58 7.41 -2.23
C CYS A 109 -7.48 7.06 -0.74
N GLN A 110 -8.10 7.89 0.12
CA GLN A 110 -8.12 7.69 1.57
C GLN A 110 -8.76 6.36 2.00
N THR A 111 -9.67 5.82 1.20
CA THR A 111 -10.31 4.52 1.50
C THR A 111 -9.28 3.42 1.72
N CYS A 112 -8.16 3.47 1.00
CA CYS A 112 -7.05 2.49 1.11
C CYS A 112 -5.86 3.05 1.89
N HIS A 113 -5.55 4.35 1.78
CA HIS A 113 -4.35 4.94 2.37
C HIS A 113 -4.54 5.51 3.78
N GLU A 114 -5.78 5.88 4.15
CA GLU A 114 -6.15 6.44 5.45
C GLU A 114 -7.54 5.92 5.91
N PRO A 115 -7.77 4.61 5.89
CA PRO A 115 -9.11 4.05 6.09
C PRO A 115 -9.71 4.40 7.45
N ALA A 116 -8.90 4.50 8.50
CA ALA A 116 -9.37 4.87 9.83
C ALA A 116 -9.91 6.33 9.90
N GLY A 117 -9.47 7.20 9.00
CA GLY A 117 -9.96 8.57 8.87
C GLY A 117 -11.28 8.67 8.11
N VAL A 118 -11.49 7.77 7.15
CA VAL A 118 -12.63 7.83 6.21
C VAL A 118 -13.84 7.05 6.73
N TYR A 119 -13.66 5.82 7.17
CA TYR A 119 -14.76 4.91 7.48
C TYR A 119 -15.66 5.32 8.65
N PRO A 120 -15.21 6.06 9.69
CA PRO A 120 -16.12 6.53 10.72
C PRO A 120 -17.17 7.50 10.22
N LEU A 121 -16.99 8.12 9.06
CA LEU A 121 -17.77 9.27 8.62
C LEU A 121 -18.55 9.06 7.32
N GLY A 122 -18.44 7.86 6.72
CA GLY A 122 -18.79 7.77 5.31
C GLY A 122 -17.84 8.68 4.50
N ALA A 123 -17.81 8.61 3.20
CA ALA A 123 -16.83 9.29 2.32
C ALA A 123 -16.85 10.86 2.37
N VAL A 124 -17.12 11.45 3.50
CA VAL A 124 -17.13 12.91 3.70
C VAL A 124 -15.75 13.32 4.25
N LEU A 125 -14.96 13.98 3.41
CA LEU A 125 -13.70 14.62 3.77
C LEU A 125 -13.86 15.50 5.02
N GLN A 126 -13.17 15.18 6.09
CA GLN A 126 -13.28 15.87 7.36
C GLN A 126 -12.50 17.17 7.41
N LYS A 127 -13.13 18.19 7.99
CA LYS A 127 -12.47 19.42 8.46
C LYS A 127 -11.90 19.32 9.87
N ALA A 128 -12.16 18.24 10.61
CA ALA A 128 -11.66 18.05 11.98
C ALA A 128 -10.26 17.41 11.96
N PRO A 129 -9.39 17.74 12.93
CA PRO A 129 -8.12 17.05 13.06
C PRO A 129 -8.38 15.54 13.25
N PRO A 130 -7.67 14.69 12.50
CA PRO A 130 -7.90 13.25 12.55
C PRO A 130 -7.53 12.68 13.94
N ALA A 131 -8.29 11.69 14.40
CA ALA A 131 -7.89 10.87 15.53
C ALA A 131 -6.52 10.21 15.25
N VAL A 132 -5.76 9.87 16.29
CA VAL A 132 -4.40 9.28 16.12
C VAL A 132 -4.42 8.08 15.18
N ALA A 133 -5.37 7.17 15.34
CA ALA A 133 -5.49 6.02 14.44
C ALA A 133 -5.68 6.40 12.97
N ALA A 134 -6.30 7.55 12.67
CA ALA A 134 -6.49 8.03 11.32
C ALA A 134 -5.18 8.52 10.67
N THR A 135 -4.15 8.82 11.45
CA THR A 135 -2.85 9.29 10.94
C THR A 135 -1.84 8.16 10.76
N GLU A 136 -2.17 6.94 11.13
CA GLU A 136 -1.27 5.78 11.13
C GLU A 136 -1.32 4.94 9.83
N GLY A 137 -1.90 5.47 8.75
CA GLY A 137 -2.07 4.71 7.50
C GLY A 137 -3.04 3.53 7.67
N VAL A 138 -2.63 2.33 7.24
CA VAL A 138 -3.42 1.09 7.41
C VAL A 138 -3.03 0.45 8.75
N THR A 139 -3.75 0.80 9.80
CA THR A 139 -3.46 0.37 11.18
C THR A 139 -3.95 -1.05 11.47
N CYS A 140 -3.48 -1.61 12.59
CA CYS A 140 -3.83 -2.95 13.07
C CYS A 140 -5.35 -3.16 13.12
N ASP A 141 -6.06 -2.17 13.66
CA ASP A 141 -7.50 -2.27 13.89
C ASP A 141 -8.32 -2.26 12.58
N ILE A 142 -7.80 -1.67 11.53
CA ILE A 142 -8.39 -1.75 10.19
C ILE A 142 -8.42 -3.22 9.73
N CYS A 143 -7.25 -3.86 9.66
CA CYS A 143 -7.17 -5.24 9.20
C CYS A 143 -7.92 -6.21 10.13
N HIS A 144 -7.72 -6.08 11.44
CA HIS A 144 -8.29 -7.02 12.40
C HIS A 144 -9.77 -6.80 12.72
N ARG A 145 -10.45 -5.89 12.03
CA ARG A 145 -11.90 -5.69 12.15
C ARG A 145 -12.66 -5.96 10.85
N ILE A 146 -11.99 -6.11 9.72
CA ILE A 146 -12.65 -6.49 8.47
C ILE A 146 -13.38 -7.82 8.65
N THR A 147 -14.67 -7.83 8.31
CA THR A 147 -15.53 -9.01 8.33
C THR A 147 -15.78 -9.59 6.96
N GLU A 148 -15.80 -8.72 5.95
CA GLU A 148 -16.14 -9.04 4.58
C GLU A 148 -15.36 -8.14 3.63
N VAL A 149 -14.93 -8.68 2.50
CA VAL A 149 -14.38 -7.96 1.36
C VAL A 149 -15.26 -8.31 0.16
N LYS A 150 -15.91 -7.32 -0.44
CA LYS A 150 -16.76 -7.47 -1.63
C LYS A 150 -16.02 -7.13 -2.92
N GLY A 151 -15.00 -6.29 -2.81
CA GLY A 151 -14.17 -5.83 -3.89
C GLY A 151 -13.24 -4.72 -3.40
N THR A 152 -12.48 -4.14 -4.31
CA THR A 152 -11.56 -3.05 -4.01
C THR A 152 -12.31 -1.82 -3.54
N GLY A 153 -11.97 -1.34 -2.34
CA GLY A 153 -12.68 -0.25 -1.67
C GLY A 153 -14.03 -0.63 -1.06
N GLU A 154 -14.45 -1.89 -1.18
CA GLU A 154 -15.74 -2.36 -0.69
C GLU A 154 -15.54 -3.45 0.37
N PHE A 155 -15.48 -3.07 1.62
CA PHE A 155 -15.33 -3.97 2.75
C PHE A 155 -16.12 -3.49 3.98
N ALA A 156 -16.43 -4.41 4.88
CA ALA A 156 -17.20 -4.14 6.07
C ALA A 156 -16.38 -4.39 7.33
N PHE A 157 -16.68 -3.60 8.39
CA PHE A 157 -16.07 -3.75 9.71
C PHE A 157 -17.03 -4.35 10.72
N GLY A 158 -16.50 -5.19 11.57
CA GLY A 158 -17.18 -5.70 12.75
C GLY A 158 -17.10 -4.78 13.97
N PRO A 159 -17.62 -5.23 15.12
CA PRO A 159 -17.59 -4.48 16.37
C PRO A 159 -16.16 -4.11 16.77
N LYS A 160 -16.00 -2.91 17.38
CA LYS A 160 -14.69 -2.38 17.76
C LYS A 160 -13.96 -3.21 18.82
N ASP A 161 -14.71 -3.90 19.67
CA ASP A 161 -14.20 -4.73 20.76
C ASP A 161 -13.77 -6.13 20.32
N THR A 162 -13.95 -6.47 19.04
CA THR A 162 -13.71 -7.81 18.52
C THR A 162 -12.60 -7.79 17.47
N LYS A 163 -11.47 -8.41 17.79
CA LYS A 163 -10.34 -8.55 16.86
C LYS A 163 -10.37 -9.92 16.19
N ARG A 164 -10.16 -9.93 14.89
CA ARG A 164 -10.24 -11.12 14.03
C ARG A 164 -8.87 -11.64 13.69
N GLY A 165 -8.72 -12.94 13.70
CA GLY A 165 -7.44 -13.58 13.43
C GLY A 165 -7.54 -15.04 12.99
N PRO A 166 -6.41 -15.68 12.71
CA PRO A 166 -6.36 -17.02 12.13
C PRO A 166 -6.56 -18.16 13.15
N TYR A 167 -6.69 -17.85 14.45
CA TYR A 167 -6.74 -18.89 15.48
C TYR A 167 -8.15 -19.08 16.01
N LYS A 168 -8.64 -20.33 15.99
CA LYS A 168 -9.96 -20.71 16.54
C LYS A 168 -10.00 -20.67 18.06
N ASP A 169 -8.86 -20.87 18.70
CA ASP A 169 -8.69 -20.97 20.15
C ASP A 169 -8.15 -19.69 20.79
N ALA A 170 -8.09 -18.58 20.01
CA ALA A 170 -7.62 -17.30 20.53
C ALA A 170 -8.53 -16.80 21.67
N LYS A 171 -7.90 -16.37 22.75
CA LYS A 171 -8.57 -15.76 23.91
C LYS A 171 -7.79 -14.53 24.35
N SER A 172 -8.47 -13.48 24.74
CA SER A 172 -7.87 -12.27 25.29
C SER A 172 -8.75 -11.73 26.41
N PRO A 173 -8.17 -11.25 27.52
CA PRO A 173 -8.92 -10.55 28.55
C PRO A 173 -9.19 -9.08 28.17
N TYR A 174 -8.55 -8.56 27.13
CA TYR A 174 -8.59 -7.13 26.76
C TYR A 174 -9.51 -6.80 25.60
N HIS A 175 -9.80 -7.79 24.75
CA HIS A 175 -10.72 -7.68 23.63
C HIS A 175 -11.34 -9.03 23.30
N LYS A 176 -12.51 -9.03 22.70
CA LYS A 176 -13.08 -10.24 22.12
C LYS A 176 -12.24 -10.69 20.93
N THR A 177 -12.25 -12.00 20.70
CA THR A 177 -11.55 -12.62 19.57
C THR A 177 -12.54 -13.35 18.68
N ALA A 178 -12.31 -13.31 17.38
CA ALA A 178 -13.10 -14.07 16.42
C ALA A 178 -12.18 -14.74 15.39
N TYR A 179 -12.43 -16.03 15.15
CA TYR A 179 -11.77 -16.74 14.07
C TYR A 179 -12.23 -16.20 12.71
N ALA A 180 -11.28 -15.81 11.87
CA ALA A 180 -11.54 -15.28 10.55
C ALA A 180 -10.58 -15.90 9.52
N PRO A 181 -10.98 -16.96 8.82
CA PRO A 181 -10.14 -17.60 7.80
C PRO A 181 -9.81 -16.66 6.62
N LEU A 182 -10.60 -15.61 6.42
CA LEU A 182 -10.37 -14.60 5.39
C LEU A 182 -8.99 -13.96 5.50
N VAL A 183 -8.46 -13.71 6.70
CA VAL A 183 -7.14 -13.07 6.89
C VAL A 183 -5.97 -13.92 6.36
N GLN A 184 -6.21 -15.18 6.03
CA GLN A 184 -5.22 -16.10 5.46
C GLN A 184 -5.35 -16.26 3.95
N LYS A 185 -6.31 -15.58 3.32
CA LYS A 185 -6.60 -15.65 1.87
C LYS A 185 -6.14 -14.40 1.16
N SER A 186 -5.79 -14.53 -0.12
CA SER A 186 -5.50 -13.38 -0.99
C SER A 186 -6.68 -12.41 -1.09
N ASP A 187 -7.91 -12.93 -1.03
CA ASP A 187 -9.15 -12.13 -1.07
C ASP A 187 -9.18 -11.02 -0.01
N PHE A 188 -8.48 -11.21 1.11
CA PHE A 188 -8.34 -10.19 2.14
C PHE A 188 -7.63 -8.93 1.63
N CYS A 189 -6.61 -9.11 0.80
CA CYS A 189 -5.79 -8.02 0.26
C CYS A 189 -6.51 -7.27 -0.86
N VAL A 190 -7.51 -7.90 -1.51
CA VAL A 190 -8.33 -7.28 -2.56
C VAL A 190 -9.01 -6.01 -2.07
N ALA A 191 -9.29 -5.90 -0.77
CA ALA A 191 -9.88 -4.72 -0.17
C ALA A 191 -9.22 -3.40 -0.63
N CYS A 192 -7.88 -3.43 -0.81
CA CYS A 192 -7.11 -2.26 -1.24
C CYS A 192 -6.24 -2.54 -2.49
N HIS A 193 -5.80 -3.78 -2.70
CA HIS A 193 -4.86 -4.17 -3.76
C HIS A 193 -5.55 -4.85 -4.97
N GLY A 194 -6.84 -4.65 -5.13
CA GLY A 194 -7.58 -5.15 -6.29
C GLY A 194 -7.42 -4.29 -7.53
N GLN A 195 -8.38 -4.34 -8.42
CA GLN A 195 -8.36 -3.58 -9.65
C GLN A 195 -8.91 -2.18 -9.43
N LEU A 196 -8.11 -1.18 -9.78
CA LEU A 196 -8.48 0.23 -9.81
C LEU A 196 -8.08 0.87 -11.13
N SER A 197 -8.99 1.61 -11.74
CA SER A 197 -8.72 2.41 -12.92
C SER A 197 -8.97 3.89 -12.64
N ASN A 198 -8.20 4.77 -13.27
CA ASN A 198 -8.48 6.21 -13.22
C ASN A 198 -9.63 6.60 -14.17
N LEU A 199 -10.00 7.89 -14.17
CA LEU A 199 -11.06 8.43 -15.05
C LEU A 199 -10.82 8.18 -16.54
N ASN A 200 -9.56 8.05 -16.96
CA ASN A 200 -9.19 7.79 -18.35
C ASN A 200 -9.13 6.30 -18.70
N GLY A 201 -9.53 5.42 -17.77
CA GLY A 201 -9.51 3.97 -17.95
C GLY A 201 -8.13 3.31 -17.80
N LEU A 202 -7.10 4.07 -17.38
CA LEU A 202 -5.80 3.48 -17.07
C LEU A 202 -5.88 2.72 -15.74
N ASN A 203 -5.50 1.45 -15.75
CA ASN A 203 -5.37 0.67 -14.52
C ASN A 203 -4.20 1.24 -13.69
N VAL A 204 -4.52 1.75 -12.51
CA VAL A 204 -3.54 2.28 -11.56
C VAL A 204 -3.17 1.26 -10.48
N CYS A 205 -3.96 0.21 -10.34
CA CYS A 205 -3.70 -0.97 -9.55
C CYS A 205 -4.38 -2.17 -10.21
N ASP A 206 -3.64 -3.24 -10.43
CA ASP A 206 -4.13 -4.46 -11.12
C ASP A 206 -3.52 -5.75 -10.53
N THR A 207 -2.98 -5.65 -9.34
CA THR A 207 -2.19 -6.69 -8.68
C THR A 207 -2.94 -8.02 -8.58
N VAL A 208 -4.20 -7.98 -8.18
CA VAL A 208 -4.98 -9.20 -7.95
C VAL A 208 -5.35 -9.90 -9.26
N ARG A 209 -5.66 -9.16 -10.33
CA ARG A 209 -5.96 -9.79 -11.61
C ARG A 209 -4.73 -10.55 -12.13
N THR A 210 -3.58 -9.89 -12.18
CA THR A 210 -2.35 -10.50 -12.71
C THR A 210 -1.85 -11.64 -11.80
N TRP A 211 -2.06 -11.55 -10.47
CA TRP A 211 -1.81 -12.66 -9.57
C TRP A 211 -2.73 -13.85 -9.83
N ASN A 212 -4.03 -13.64 -10.08
CA ASN A 212 -4.99 -14.71 -10.41
C ASN A 212 -4.57 -15.49 -11.66
N GLU A 213 -3.97 -14.82 -12.64
CA GLU A 213 -3.48 -15.41 -13.88
C GLU A 213 -2.14 -16.14 -13.71
N SER A 214 -1.43 -15.88 -12.60
CA SER A 214 -0.10 -16.44 -12.32
C SER A 214 -0.12 -17.93 -11.96
N ARG A 215 1.04 -18.58 -12.09
CA ARG A 215 1.24 -19.94 -11.59
C ARG A 215 1.02 -20.05 -10.07
N TYR A 216 1.37 -19.00 -9.31
CA TYR A 216 1.33 -19.03 -7.86
C TYR A 216 -0.09 -19.10 -7.30
N SER A 217 -1.05 -18.44 -7.95
CA SER A 217 -2.47 -18.59 -7.62
C SER A 217 -2.92 -20.05 -7.79
N ARG A 218 -2.55 -20.69 -8.92
CA ARG A 218 -2.86 -22.11 -9.19
C ARG A 218 -2.17 -23.06 -8.22
N GLU A 219 -1.00 -22.70 -7.70
CA GLU A 219 -0.27 -23.45 -6.66
C GLU A 219 -0.82 -23.20 -5.25
N GLY A 220 -1.86 -22.39 -5.09
CA GLY A 220 -2.44 -22.04 -3.79
C GLY A 220 -1.57 -21.12 -2.92
N LYS A 221 -0.57 -20.45 -3.48
CA LYS A 221 0.24 -19.46 -2.77
C LYS A 221 -0.57 -18.16 -2.68
N THR A 222 -0.75 -17.67 -1.46
CA THR A 222 -1.46 -16.42 -1.20
C THR A 222 -0.51 -15.22 -1.15
N CYS A 223 -1.05 -14.00 -1.20
CA CYS A 223 -0.27 -12.76 -1.04
C CYS A 223 0.58 -12.80 0.23
N GLN A 224 -0.01 -13.32 1.33
CA GLN A 224 0.67 -13.47 2.61
C GLN A 224 1.88 -14.42 2.55
N THR A 225 1.93 -15.33 1.60
CA THR A 225 3.04 -16.29 1.47
C THR A 225 4.37 -15.57 1.20
N CYS A 226 4.35 -14.56 0.35
CA CYS A 226 5.53 -13.78 -0.04
C CYS A 226 5.70 -12.50 0.80
N HIS A 227 4.59 -11.77 1.03
CA HIS A 227 4.63 -10.45 1.67
C HIS A 227 4.61 -10.51 3.20
N MET A 228 4.14 -11.61 3.80
CA MET A 228 4.10 -11.82 5.24
C MET A 228 4.80 -13.15 5.59
N PRO A 229 6.13 -13.18 5.67
CA PRO A 229 6.89 -14.42 5.87
C PRO A 229 6.42 -15.22 7.08
N ALA A 230 6.43 -16.54 6.93
CA ALA A 230 6.11 -17.43 8.03
C ALA A 230 7.13 -17.29 9.17
N ALA A 231 6.65 -17.37 10.40
CA ALA A 231 7.45 -17.40 11.61
C ALA A 231 6.78 -18.29 12.65
N THR A 232 7.48 -18.56 13.73
CA THR A 232 6.95 -19.25 14.90
C THR A 232 7.26 -18.41 16.13
N GLY A 233 6.28 -18.24 17.02
CA GLY A 233 6.49 -17.42 18.21
C GLY A 233 5.21 -17.13 18.98
N ALA A 234 5.29 -16.16 19.88
CA ALA A 234 4.16 -15.65 20.64
C ALA A 234 3.41 -14.59 19.82
N ALA A 235 2.10 -14.75 19.67
CA ALA A 235 1.25 -13.72 19.08
C ALA A 235 1.11 -12.50 20.01
N ALA A 236 1.17 -12.72 21.32
CA ALA A 236 1.18 -11.70 22.35
C ALA A 236 2.25 -12.02 23.39
N SER A 237 2.93 -11.02 23.90
CA SER A 237 3.99 -11.10 24.90
C SER A 237 4.02 -9.83 25.77
N GLY A 238 4.64 -9.93 26.93
CA GLY A 238 4.78 -8.80 27.86
C GLY A 238 4.05 -9.02 29.19
N PRO A 239 4.23 -8.13 30.16
CA PRO A 239 3.75 -8.32 31.54
C PRO A 239 2.22 -8.33 31.66
N ALA A 240 1.51 -7.77 30.70
CA ALA A 240 0.05 -7.76 30.69
C ALA A 240 -0.56 -9.02 30.08
N VAL A 241 0.26 -9.91 29.49
CA VAL A 241 -0.26 -11.15 28.85
C VAL A 241 -0.46 -12.23 29.90
N PRO A 242 -1.66 -12.84 29.98
CA PRO A 242 -1.95 -13.86 30.97
C PRO A 242 -0.99 -15.06 30.92
N PRO A 243 -0.64 -15.65 32.08
CA PRO A 243 0.08 -16.92 32.13
C PRO A 243 -0.65 -18.01 31.32
N GLY A 244 0.12 -18.86 30.65
CA GLY A 244 -0.44 -19.93 29.81
C GLY A 244 -0.84 -19.48 28.39
N THR A 245 -0.66 -18.21 28.03
CA THR A 245 -0.79 -17.77 26.64
C THR A 245 0.25 -18.49 25.76
N PRO A 246 -0.17 -19.11 24.64
CA PRO A 246 0.77 -19.84 23.79
C PRO A 246 1.91 -18.98 23.26
N THR A 247 3.14 -19.43 23.45
CA THR A 247 4.36 -18.72 23.03
C THR A 247 5.01 -19.31 21.78
N ASN A 248 4.50 -20.41 21.27
CA ASN A 248 5.05 -21.13 20.14
C ASN A 248 3.92 -21.49 19.15
N ARG A 249 3.51 -20.48 18.35
CA ARG A 249 2.47 -20.63 17.33
C ARG A 249 3.02 -20.33 15.94
N PRO A 250 2.50 -20.97 14.89
CA PRO A 250 2.73 -20.50 13.53
C PRO A 250 2.21 -19.06 13.38
N LEU A 251 3.06 -18.14 12.98
CA LEU A 251 2.76 -16.72 12.80
C LEU A 251 3.02 -16.30 11.37
N ARG A 252 2.50 -15.12 11.00
CA ARG A 252 2.95 -14.35 9.86
C ARG A 252 3.60 -13.06 10.36
N ARG A 253 4.82 -12.77 9.88
CA ARG A 253 5.48 -11.50 10.14
C ARG A 253 4.68 -10.38 9.45
N HIS A 254 4.51 -9.26 10.15
CA HIS A 254 3.76 -8.10 9.63
C HIS A 254 4.69 -7.06 8.97
N VAL A 255 5.79 -7.54 8.40
CA VAL A 255 6.77 -6.68 7.69
C VAL A 255 6.27 -6.19 6.34
N PHE A 256 5.28 -6.87 5.75
CA PHE A 256 4.70 -6.54 4.45
C PHE A 256 5.79 -6.21 3.43
N ARG A 257 6.62 -7.22 3.15
CA ARG A 257 7.78 -7.10 2.25
C ARG A 257 7.39 -6.42 0.94
N GLY A 258 8.19 -5.44 0.56
CA GLY A 258 7.97 -4.66 -0.65
C GLY A 258 9.23 -3.84 -0.95
N PRO A 259 9.28 -3.12 -2.09
CA PRO A 259 10.50 -2.42 -2.54
C PRO A 259 11.00 -1.37 -1.54
N HIS A 260 10.13 -0.82 -0.71
CA HIS A 260 10.48 0.22 0.26
C HIS A 260 10.76 -0.32 1.67
N SER A 261 10.34 -1.56 2.00
CA SER A 261 10.53 -2.15 3.33
C SER A 261 11.59 -3.25 3.36
N ASP A 262 11.67 -4.05 2.29
CA ASP A 262 12.64 -5.15 2.15
C ASP A 262 13.06 -5.28 0.68
N PRO A 263 14.15 -4.62 0.29
CA PRO A 263 14.62 -4.64 -1.10
C PRO A 263 15.08 -6.01 -1.59
N THR A 264 15.24 -7.00 -0.71
CA THR A 264 15.59 -8.36 -1.12
C THR A 264 14.49 -9.01 -1.95
N ILE A 265 13.22 -8.65 -1.70
CA ILE A 265 12.09 -9.14 -2.49
C ILE A 265 12.21 -8.75 -3.97
N LEU A 266 12.85 -7.63 -4.30
CA LEU A 266 13.08 -7.24 -5.70
C LEU A 266 13.99 -8.22 -6.42
N ARG A 267 15.03 -8.75 -5.76
CA ARG A 267 15.92 -9.76 -6.31
C ARG A 267 15.25 -11.11 -6.48
N GLU A 268 14.27 -11.40 -5.62
CA GLU A 268 13.44 -12.60 -5.73
C GLU A 268 12.40 -12.47 -6.85
N ALA A 269 11.96 -11.24 -7.14
CA ALA A 269 10.87 -10.94 -8.07
C ALA A 269 11.34 -10.84 -9.52
N ALA A 270 12.52 -10.25 -9.78
CA ALA A 270 12.94 -9.92 -11.13
C ALA A 270 14.44 -10.13 -11.36
N THR A 271 14.78 -10.43 -12.59
CA THR A 271 16.16 -10.42 -13.11
C THR A 271 16.36 -9.15 -13.91
N LEU A 272 17.47 -8.45 -13.65
CA LEU A 272 17.91 -7.27 -14.39
C LEU A 272 19.16 -7.62 -15.20
N GLU A 273 19.08 -7.38 -16.50
CA GLU A 273 20.20 -7.52 -17.42
C GLU A 273 20.49 -6.18 -18.10
N GLN A 274 21.76 -5.87 -18.30
CA GLN A 274 22.19 -4.66 -18.96
C GLN A 274 23.31 -4.93 -19.94
N THR A 275 23.21 -4.39 -21.14
CA THR A 275 24.28 -4.35 -22.12
C THR A 275 24.54 -2.92 -22.55
N VAL A 276 25.82 -2.62 -22.83
CA VAL A 276 26.25 -1.28 -23.28
C VAL A 276 27.06 -1.44 -24.56
N ALA A 277 26.69 -0.76 -25.60
CA ALA A 277 27.41 -0.72 -26.89
C ALA A 277 27.79 0.74 -27.22
N LYS A 278 28.90 0.91 -27.95
CA LYS A 278 29.23 2.22 -28.54
C LYS A 278 28.55 2.34 -29.89
N THR A 279 27.97 3.49 -30.13
CA THR A 279 27.40 3.85 -31.43
C THR A 279 28.45 4.43 -32.36
N GLY A 280 28.24 4.37 -33.68
CA GLY A 280 29.19 4.84 -34.68
C GLY A 280 29.46 6.36 -34.64
N ASP A 281 28.61 7.12 -34.00
CA ASP A 281 28.73 8.58 -33.76
C ASP A 281 29.45 8.93 -32.44
N GLY A 282 29.95 7.90 -31.72
CA GLY A 282 30.65 8.05 -30.44
C GLY A 282 29.73 8.11 -29.21
N GLY A 283 28.46 7.88 -29.39
CA GLY A 283 27.47 7.74 -28.31
C GLY A 283 27.55 6.37 -27.62
N LEU A 284 26.66 6.16 -26.65
CA LEU A 284 26.43 4.90 -25.98
C LEU A 284 24.97 4.49 -26.13
N GLU A 285 24.77 3.24 -26.51
CA GLU A 285 23.47 2.57 -26.50
C GLU A 285 23.43 1.64 -25.30
N ILE A 286 22.44 1.82 -24.43
CA ILE A 286 22.25 1.04 -23.20
C ILE A 286 20.93 0.29 -23.32
N HIS A 287 21.02 -1.04 -23.39
CA HIS A 287 19.85 -1.91 -23.33
C HIS A 287 19.69 -2.42 -21.91
N VAL A 288 18.52 -2.22 -21.33
CA VAL A 288 18.14 -2.72 -20.01
C VAL A 288 16.93 -3.62 -20.17
N SER A 289 17.07 -4.86 -19.71
CA SER A 289 16.00 -5.85 -19.69
C SER A 289 15.63 -6.18 -18.26
N VAL A 290 14.36 -6.08 -17.94
CA VAL A 290 13.78 -6.46 -16.63
C VAL A 290 12.82 -7.62 -16.88
N THR A 291 13.16 -8.79 -16.36
CA THR A 291 12.35 -9.99 -16.52
C THR A 291 11.68 -10.34 -15.19
N ASN A 292 10.35 -10.44 -15.16
CA ASN A 292 9.63 -10.99 -14.02
C ASN A 292 9.95 -12.48 -13.91
N SER A 293 10.87 -12.85 -13.03
CA SER A 293 11.34 -14.23 -12.83
C SER A 293 10.72 -14.92 -11.62
N GLY A 294 10.15 -14.16 -10.68
CA GLY A 294 9.69 -14.70 -9.42
C GLY A 294 8.49 -14.01 -8.77
N ALA A 295 8.03 -12.84 -9.26
CA ALA A 295 6.83 -12.23 -8.73
C ALA A 295 5.58 -12.97 -9.21
N GLY A 296 4.57 -13.01 -8.34
CA GLY A 296 3.28 -13.64 -8.63
C GLY A 296 2.28 -12.71 -9.31
N HIS A 297 2.70 -11.53 -9.72
CA HIS A 297 1.91 -10.50 -10.40
C HIS A 297 2.83 -9.69 -11.30
N ASP A 298 2.30 -8.79 -12.11
CA ASP A 298 3.09 -7.91 -12.96
C ASP A 298 4.04 -7.01 -12.13
N LEU A 299 5.10 -6.54 -12.76
CA LEU A 299 6.07 -5.59 -12.23
C LEU A 299 6.25 -4.45 -13.24
N PRO A 300 6.03 -3.19 -12.80
CA PRO A 300 5.39 -2.75 -11.54
C PRO A 300 3.88 -3.06 -11.52
N THR A 301 3.27 -2.96 -10.36
CA THR A 301 1.83 -3.18 -10.18
C THR A 301 1.24 -2.14 -9.23
#